data_d1b02b9f42c9b41d0685ca78d0cdd651
#
_entry.id   d1b02b9f42c9b41d0685ca78d0cdd651
#
_cell.length_a   1.000
_cell.length_b   1.000
_cell.length_c   1.000
_cell.angle_alpha   90.00
_cell.angle_beta   90.00
_cell.angle_gamma   90.00
#
_symmetry.space_group_name_H-M   'P 1'
#
loop_
_entity.id
_entity.type
_entity.pdbx_description
1 polymer ?
#
loop_
_entity_poly.entity_id
_entity_poly.type
_entity_poly.pdbx_seq_one_letter_code
_entity_poly.pdbx_strand_id
1 'polypeptide(L)'
;MNQKFNPNTISRLVFDLNSLHSISSEEGWSNFQAMVKIFDDRSYNTVLISQTVRVQDWQSHENVQVLHGTSLEMLEKNTNLDEPQVFWITDDSHIQSELHRRHRPFGGGTEETLKHQGMQFQNLQDLLEVFHPSRNTSQEIAETVEKLKEDSPRMPLTIGIGGPEGCGHPFFVGELVEVLESRNLLVAGIDLTELLGVEFSRQEDHLKYWRSEWIYDWTIKHVLNPFSRGEQVLIEDTPDPLSGYEVTPFPFYLVPEMVLLVWGSTLFLEQFSELIDIRILLELSPSAATARAFNIDERGDFDPSFIESYQSSEGSAYNKYLEDCKVFKSLDYLIDFDNFHAFRMKEKQKA
;
A
#
# COMPACT_ATOMS: atom_id res chain seq x y z
N MET A 1 6.35 -29.20 3.81
CA MET A 1 5.45 -28.22 3.16
C MET A 1 6.27 -26.96 3.02
N ASN A 2 6.62 -26.57 1.78
CA ASN A 2 7.30 -25.30 1.56
C ASN A 2 6.27 -24.19 1.80
N GLN A 3 6.31 -23.57 2.97
CA GLN A 3 5.60 -22.31 3.16
C GLN A 3 6.24 -21.30 2.20
N LYS A 4 5.46 -20.87 1.20
CA LYS A 4 5.92 -19.85 0.25
C LYS A 4 6.26 -18.61 1.08
N PHE A 5 7.49 -18.14 1.00
CA PHE A 5 7.92 -16.93 1.67
C PHE A 5 7.00 -15.76 1.25
N ASN A 6 6.43 -15.08 2.23
CA ASN A 6 5.62 -13.88 1.99
C ASN A 6 6.33 -12.66 2.59
N PRO A 7 6.92 -11.78 1.77
CA PRO A 7 7.62 -10.60 2.27
C PRO A 7 6.71 -9.62 3.03
N ASN A 8 5.39 -9.63 2.78
CA ASN A 8 4.43 -8.77 3.48
C ASN A 8 4.31 -9.09 4.98
N THR A 9 4.70 -10.27 5.40
CA THR A 9 4.70 -10.66 6.84
C THR A 9 5.95 -10.20 7.58
N ILE A 10 6.95 -9.69 6.88
CA ILE A 10 8.21 -9.25 7.47
C ILE A 10 8.07 -7.83 8.00
N SER A 11 8.37 -7.65 9.27
CA SER A 11 8.38 -6.34 9.95
C SER A 11 9.79 -5.89 10.34
N ARG A 12 10.77 -6.82 10.32
CA ARG A 12 12.13 -6.54 10.75
C ARG A 12 13.15 -7.17 9.82
N LEU A 13 14.17 -6.40 9.44
CA LEU A 13 15.32 -6.83 8.65
C LEU A 13 16.56 -6.87 9.55
N VAL A 14 17.28 -7.99 9.55
CA VAL A 14 18.53 -8.15 10.31
C VAL A 14 19.67 -8.32 9.32
N PHE A 15 20.62 -7.41 9.33
CA PHE A 15 21.82 -7.45 8.51
C PHE A 15 23.03 -7.90 9.33
N ASP A 16 23.60 -9.03 8.96
CA ASP A 16 24.86 -9.52 9.52
C ASP A 16 26.04 -8.88 8.79
N LEU A 17 26.43 -7.68 9.23
CA LEU A 17 27.51 -6.90 8.61
C LEU A 17 28.88 -7.60 8.70
N ASN A 18 29.04 -8.59 9.58
CA ASN A 18 30.27 -9.35 9.70
C ASN A 18 30.51 -10.30 8.53
N SER A 19 29.45 -10.75 7.88
CA SER A 19 29.51 -11.74 6.79
C SER A 19 29.27 -11.16 5.38
N LEU A 20 28.56 -10.03 5.27
CA LEU A 20 28.17 -9.48 3.98
C LEU A 20 29.37 -8.97 3.16
N HIS A 21 29.68 -9.70 2.09
CA HIS A 21 30.80 -9.35 1.18
C HIS A 21 30.53 -8.11 0.34
N SER A 22 29.26 -7.85 0.03
CA SER A 22 28.83 -6.71 -0.81
C SER A 22 29.16 -5.34 -0.23
N ILE A 23 29.41 -5.23 1.10
CA ILE A 23 29.69 -3.98 1.80
C ILE A 23 31.18 -3.77 2.13
N SER A 24 32.06 -4.64 1.64
CA SER A 24 33.49 -4.59 1.98
C SER A 24 34.24 -3.41 1.34
N SER A 25 33.74 -2.82 0.25
CA SER A 25 34.28 -1.63 -0.42
C SER A 25 33.62 -0.35 0.11
N GLU A 26 34.29 0.82 -0.14
CA GLU A 26 33.68 2.13 0.19
C GLU A 26 32.38 2.37 -0.60
N GLU A 27 32.33 2.00 -1.86
CA GLU A 27 31.15 2.10 -2.70
C GLU A 27 30.03 1.19 -2.20
N GLY A 28 30.36 -0.07 -1.87
CA GLY A 28 29.40 -1.03 -1.30
C GLY A 28 28.84 -0.53 0.03
N TRP A 29 29.66 0.09 0.85
CA TRP A 29 29.22 0.68 2.12
C TRP A 29 28.28 1.87 1.90
N SER A 30 28.60 2.78 0.98
CA SER A 30 27.75 3.92 0.62
C SER A 30 26.38 3.47 0.09
N ASN A 31 26.37 2.45 -0.79
CA ASN A 31 25.14 1.88 -1.34
C ASN A 31 24.30 1.20 -0.24
N PHE A 32 24.96 0.50 0.69
CA PHE A 32 24.29 -0.10 1.84
C PHE A 32 23.64 0.97 2.74
N GLN A 33 24.34 2.08 3.01
CA GLN A 33 23.79 3.18 3.78
C GLN A 33 22.54 3.79 3.12
N ALA A 34 22.58 4.02 1.82
CA ALA A 34 21.44 4.52 1.08
C ALA A 34 20.27 3.52 1.13
N MET A 35 20.52 2.23 1.02
CA MET A 35 19.51 1.18 1.12
C MET A 35 18.86 1.13 2.50
N VAL A 36 19.63 1.19 3.59
CA VAL A 36 19.08 1.18 4.95
C VAL A 36 18.15 2.36 5.18
N LYS A 37 18.51 3.55 4.64
CA LYS A 37 17.62 4.72 4.67
C LYS A 37 16.29 4.45 3.94
N ILE A 38 16.32 3.81 2.79
CA ILE A 38 15.10 3.44 2.07
C ILE A 38 14.24 2.46 2.88
N PHE A 39 14.85 1.51 3.60
CA PHE A 39 14.10 0.61 4.47
C PHE A 39 13.50 1.32 5.69
N ASP A 40 14.21 2.29 6.26
CA ASP A 40 13.68 3.17 7.31
C ASP A 40 12.46 3.95 6.80
N ASP A 41 12.57 4.59 5.63
CA ASP A 41 11.46 5.28 4.96
C ASP A 41 10.27 4.33 4.66
N ARG A 42 10.52 3.04 4.43
CA ARG A 42 9.52 1.99 4.23
C ARG A 42 9.00 1.35 5.53
N SER A 43 9.30 1.93 6.66
CA SER A 43 8.85 1.47 7.99
C SER A 43 9.29 0.05 8.38
N TYR A 44 10.44 -0.41 7.89
CA TYR A 44 11.08 -1.61 8.40
C TYR A 44 11.95 -1.30 9.63
N ASN A 45 11.77 -2.06 10.70
CA ASN A 45 12.74 -2.05 11.80
C ASN A 45 14.03 -2.75 11.34
N THR A 46 15.10 -2.01 11.24
CA THR A 46 16.40 -2.53 10.76
C THR A 46 17.33 -2.80 11.94
N VAL A 47 17.89 -3.99 11.99
CA VAL A 47 18.90 -4.38 12.99
C VAL A 47 20.22 -4.64 12.28
N LEU A 48 21.27 -3.95 12.70
CA LEU A 48 22.62 -4.12 12.20
C LEU A 48 23.45 -4.85 13.23
N ILE A 49 24.00 -6.02 12.88
CA ILE A 49 24.90 -6.78 13.75
C ILE A 49 26.32 -6.61 13.25
N SER A 50 27.20 -6.07 14.09
CA SER A 50 28.59 -5.80 13.74
C SER A 50 29.54 -6.00 14.93
N GLN A 51 30.72 -6.55 14.65
CA GLN A 51 31.85 -6.57 15.60
C GLN A 51 32.73 -5.31 15.49
N THR A 52 32.57 -4.53 14.43
CA THR A 52 33.42 -3.37 14.14
C THR A 52 32.67 -2.05 14.36
N VAL A 53 33.47 -1.01 14.74
CA VAL A 53 32.97 0.30 15.22
C VAL A 53 32.40 1.20 14.11
N ARG A 54 32.33 0.77 12.83
CA ARG A 54 31.80 1.59 11.71
C ARG A 54 30.33 2.02 11.82
N VAL A 55 29.67 1.62 12.89
CA VAL A 55 28.21 1.76 13.04
C VAL A 55 27.80 3.00 13.86
N GLN A 56 28.73 3.87 14.25
CA GLN A 56 28.42 5.06 15.07
C GLN A 56 27.53 6.09 14.36
N ASP A 57 27.47 6.06 13.03
CA ASP A 57 26.68 7.02 12.24
C ASP A 57 25.17 6.74 12.22
N TRP A 58 24.74 5.60 12.73
CA TRP A 58 23.33 5.13 12.67
C TRP A 58 22.47 5.49 13.87
N GLN A 59 23.05 6.13 14.88
CA GLN A 59 22.34 6.45 16.13
C GLN A 59 21.25 7.53 15.97
N SER A 60 21.13 8.13 14.79
CA SER A 60 20.13 9.16 14.47
C SER A 60 18.88 8.62 13.76
N HIS A 61 18.81 7.35 13.42
CA HIS A 61 17.67 6.74 12.73
C HIS A 61 16.74 6.03 13.72
N GLU A 62 15.47 6.41 13.78
CA GLU A 62 14.51 5.92 14.77
C GLU A 62 14.28 4.40 14.69
N ASN A 63 14.31 3.84 13.46
CA ASN A 63 14.01 2.43 13.22
C ASN A 63 15.27 1.57 13.02
N VAL A 64 16.46 2.11 13.28
CA VAL A 64 17.72 1.36 13.14
C VAL A 64 18.34 1.05 14.50
N GLN A 65 18.43 -0.23 14.81
CA GLN A 65 19.09 -0.73 16.01
C GLN A 65 20.45 -1.34 15.67
N VAL A 66 21.49 -0.97 16.40
CA VAL A 66 22.80 -1.56 16.24
C VAL A 66 23.11 -2.48 17.42
N LEU A 67 23.48 -3.72 17.11
CA LEU A 67 23.90 -4.74 18.09
C LEU A 67 25.37 -5.09 17.85
N HIS A 68 26.17 -5.04 18.91
CA HIS A 68 27.59 -5.38 18.86
C HIS A 68 27.80 -6.83 19.28
N GLY A 69 28.34 -7.63 18.38
CA GLY A 69 28.64 -9.05 18.67
C GLY A 69 28.67 -9.93 17.42
N THR A 70 28.68 -11.23 17.62
CA THR A 70 28.53 -12.21 16.54
C THR A 70 27.06 -12.47 16.28
N SER A 71 26.71 -12.80 15.03
CA SER A 71 25.31 -13.05 14.66
C SER A 71 24.72 -14.26 15.39
N LEU A 72 25.52 -15.30 15.63
CA LEU A 72 25.08 -16.46 16.41
C LEU A 72 24.75 -16.09 17.86
N GLU A 73 25.63 -15.32 18.51
CA GLU A 73 25.41 -14.85 19.87
C GLU A 73 24.14 -13.97 19.97
N MET A 74 23.89 -13.12 18.96
CA MET A 74 22.72 -12.26 18.91
C MET A 74 21.44 -13.08 18.69
N LEU A 75 21.47 -14.09 17.82
CA LEU A 75 20.34 -14.99 17.57
C LEU A 75 20.00 -15.82 18.83
N GLU A 76 20.99 -16.20 19.62
CA GLU A 76 20.78 -16.95 20.86
C GLU A 76 20.25 -16.10 22.04
N LYS A 77 20.73 -14.86 22.14
CA LYS A 77 20.44 -13.99 23.30
C LYS A 77 19.17 -13.15 23.12
N ASN A 78 18.77 -12.85 21.86
CA ASN A 78 17.65 -11.96 21.55
C ASN A 78 16.49 -12.75 20.97
N THR A 79 15.54 -13.14 21.80
CA THR A 79 14.34 -13.88 21.38
C THR A 79 13.53 -13.15 20.31
N ASN A 80 13.54 -11.81 20.32
CA ASN A 80 12.85 -10.99 19.32
C ASN A 80 13.48 -11.06 17.91
N LEU A 81 14.70 -11.60 17.78
CA LEU A 81 15.34 -11.84 16.48
C LEU A 81 15.04 -13.24 15.94
N ASP A 82 14.43 -14.10 16.74
CA ASP A 82 14.02 -15.46 16.37
C ASP A 82 12.49 -15.56 16.13
N GLU A 83 11.89 -14.51 15.60
CA GLU A 83 10.46 -14.44 15.25
C GLU A 83 10.24 -14.70 13.75
N PRO A 84 9.07 -15.26 13.36
CA PRO A 84 8.77 -15.51 11.94
C PRO A 84 8.73 -14.25 11.06
N GLN A 85 8.50 -13.08 11.67
CA GLN A 85 8.43 -11.76 11.01
C GLN A 85 9.80 -11.11 10.81
N VAL A 86 10.86 -11.79 11.21
CA VAL A 86 12.25 -11.30 11.09
C VAL A 86 12.93 -11.99 9.92
N PHE A 87 13.40 -11.21 8.96
CA PHE A 87 14.19 -11.70 7.84
C PHE A 87 15.67 -11.39 8.05
N TRP A 88 16.50 -12.42 7.95
CA TRP A 88 17.94 -12.32 8.12
C TRP A 88 18.66 -12.19 6.77
N ILE A 89 19.59 -11.27 6.67
CA ILE A 89 20.47 -11.09 5.52
C ILE A 89 21.90 -11.40 5.98
N THR A 90 22.43 -12.54 5.56
CA THR A 90 23.74 -13.05 5.99
C THR A 90 24.38 -13.94 4.92
N ASP A 91 25.68 -13.82 4.74
CA ASP A 91 26.49 -14.72 3.90
C ASP A 91 27.19 -15.81 4.72
N ASP A 92 27.00 -15.85 6.05
CA ASP A 92 27.56 -16.87 6.94
C ASP A 92 26.75 -18.17 6.82
N SER A 93 27.37 -19.22 6.28
CA SER A 93 26.75 -20.53 6.07
C SER A 93 26.32 -21.23 7.36
N HIS A 94 26.98 -20.94 8.47
CA HIS A 94 26.62 -21.52 9.78
C HIS A 94 25.33 -20.88 10.31
N ILE A 95 25.21 -19.55 10.21
CA ILE A 95 23.98 -18.83 10.56
C ILE A 95 22.83 -19.25 9.64
N GLN A 96 23.05 -19.35 8.33
CA GLN A 96 22.05 -19.82 7.37
C GLN A 96 21.54 -21.22 7.71
N SER A 97 22.44 -22.15 8.07
CA SER A 97 22.08 -23.50 8.50
C SER A 97 21.22 -23.48 9.77
N GLU A 98 21.56 -22.63 10.74
CA GLU A 98 20.81 -22.50 12.00
C GLU A 98 19.44 -21.88 11.76
N LEU A 99 19.33 -20.85 10.93
CA LEU A 99 18.05 -20.23 10.55
C LEU A 99 17.13 -21.22 9.81
N HIS A 100 17.70 -21.99 8.88
CA HIS A 100 16.99 -23.08 8.22
C HIS A 100 16.43 -24.11 9.22
N ARG A 101 17.26 -24.56 10.16
CA ARG A 101 16.86 -25.49 11.21
C ARG A 101 15.72 -24.94 12.10
N ARG A 102 15.69 -23.63 12.34
CA ARG A 102 14.64 -22.94 13.10
C ARG A 102 13.43 -22.55 12.25
N HIS A 103 13.42 -22.86 10.97
CA HIS A 103 12.38 -22.44 10.01
C HIS A 103 12.20 -20.91 9.95
N ARG A 104 13.31 -20.16 9.98
CA ARG A 104 13.32 -18.70 9.89
C ARG A 104 13.64 -18.26 8.47
N PRO A 105 12.97 -17.20 7.94
CA PRO A 105 13.28 -16.69 6.62
C PRO A 105 14.64 -15.99 6.62
N PHE A 106 15.44 -16.23 5.60
CA PHE A 106 16.73 -15.60 5.40
C PHE A 106 17.11 -15.51 3.93
N GLY A 107 18.10 -14.67 3.64
CA GLY A 107 18.69 -14.54 2.32
C GLY A 107 20.18 -14.17 2.40
N GLY A 108 20.88 -14.28 1.29
CA GLY A 108 22.30 -13.94 1.15
C GLY A 108 22.75 -13.96 -0.29
N GLY A 109 23.99 -13.53 -0.53
CA GLY A 109 24.60 -13.44 -1.87
C GLY A 109 25.36 -14.69 -2.33
N THR A 110 25.41 -15.75 -1.53
CA THR A 110 26.23 -16.93 -1.80
C THR A 110 25.42 -18.11 -2.33
N GLU A 111 26.11 -19.05 -3.02
CA GLU A 111 25.50 -20.31 -3.45
C GLU A 111 25.05 -21.19 -2.26
N GLU A 112 25.68 -21.05 -1.10
CA GLU A 112 25.29 -21.76 0.14
C GLU A 112 23.88 -21.38 0.57
N THR A 113 23.44 -20.14 0.30
CA THR A 113 22.08 -19.68 0.59
C THR A 113 21.02 -20.57 -0.08
N LEU A 114 21.23 -20.96 -1.33
CA LEU A 114 20.32 -21.87 -2.04
C LEU A 114 20.33 -23.28 -1.47
N LYS A 115 21.49 -23.78 -1.01
CA LYS A 115 21.59 -25.12 -0.39
C LYS A 115 20.74 -25.19 0.89
N HIS A 116 20.64 -24.09 1.63
CA HIS A 116 19.83 -23.98 2.83
C HIS A 116 18.40 -23.47 2.56
N GLN A 117 17.97 -23.42 1.29
CA GLN A 117 16.64 -22.96 0.89
C GLN A 117 16.35 -21.50 1.26
N GLY A 118 17.37 -20.68 1.41
CA GLY A 118 17.27 -19.24 1.58
C GLY A 118 17.06 -18.52 0.24
N MET A 119 16.71 -17.25 0.31
CA MET A 119 16.55 -16.39 -0.86
C MET A 119 17.93 -15.86 -1.30
N GLN A 120 18.29 -16.09 -2.56
CA GLN A 120 19.54 -15.58 -3.09
C GLN A 120 19.35 -14.17 -3.67
N PHE A 121 20.23 -13.25 -3.30
CA PHE A 121 20.33 -11.91 -3.83
C PHE A 121 21.65 -11.74 -4.57
N GLN A 122 21.62 -11.16 -5.77
CA GLN A 122 22.84 -10.87 -6.54
C GLN A 122 23.45 -9.54 -6.12
N ASN A 123 22.61 -8.62 -5.66
CA ASN A 123 23.01 -7.28 -5.23
C ASN A 123 21.99 -6.70 -4.23
N LEU A 124 22.32 -5.51 -3.70
CA LEU A 124 21.44 -4.83 -2.74
C LEU A 124 20.12 -4.35 -3.36
N GLN A 125 20.05 -4.14 -4.67
CA GLN A 125 18.83 -3.73 -5.36
C GLN A 125 17.77 -4.84 -5.33
N ASP A 126 18.18 -6.10 -5.43
CA ASP A 126 17.26 -7.24 -5.33
C ASP A 126 16.53 -7.23 -3.97
N LEU A 127 17.22 -6.82 -2.88
CA LEU A 127 16.60 -6.67 -1.57
C LEU A 127 15.54 -5.56 -1.56
N LEU A 128 15.83 -4.43 -2.21
CA LEU A 128 14.88 -3.32 -2.30
C LEU A 128 13.62 -3.70 -3.07
N GLU A 129 13.74 -4.52 -4.10
CA GLU A 129 12.60 -5.02 -4.87
C GLU A 129 11.74 -5.99 -4.06
N VAL A 130 12.37 -6.94 -3.36
CA VAL A 130 11.64 -7.92 -2.53
C VAL A 130 10.94 -7.24 -1.35
N PHE A 131 11.61 -6.29 -0.69
CA PHE A 131 11.07 -5.58 0.47
C PHE A 131 10.52 -4.20 0.07
N HIS A 132 9.64 -4.19 -0.92
CA HIS A 132 8.86 -3.02 -1.33
C HIS A 132 7.39 -3.24 -0.93
N PRO A 133 6.97 -2.77 0.26
CA PRO A 133 5.66 -3.13 0.80
C PRO A 133 4.50 -2.76 -0.12
N SER A 134 4.55 -1.56 -0.72
CA SER A 134 3.51 -1.08 -1.62
C SER A 134 3.36 -1.97 -2.85
N ARG A 135 4.49 -2.28 -3.50
CA ARG A 135 4.49 -3.15 -4.68
C ARG A 135 4.02 -4.57 -4.36
N ASN A 136 4.47 -5.13 -3.24
CA ASN A 136 4.02 -6.46 -2.79
C ASN A 136 2.52 -6.49 -2.50
N THR A 137 1.99 -5.43 -1.88
CA THR A 137 0.55 -5.28 -1.63
C THR A 137 -0.23 -5.21 -2.94
N SER A 138 0.23 -4.40 -3.90
CA SER A 138 -0.40 -4.30 -5.23
C SER A 138 -0.29 -5.61 -6.03
N GLN A 139 0.81 -6.35 -5.89
CA GLN A 139 0.97 -7.68 -6.51
C GLN A 139 -0.02 -8.70 -5.96
N GLU A 140 -0.27 -8.73 -4.66
CA GLU A 140 -1.24 -9.65 -4.04
C GLU A 140 -2.68 -9.35 -4.53
N ILE A 141 -3.03 -8.07 -4.66
CA ILE A 141 -4.31 -7.65 -5.23
C ILE A 141 -4.39 -8.07 -6.70
N ALA A 142 -3.34 -7.82 -7.48
CA ALA A 142 -3.29 -8.16 -8.90
C ALA A 142 -3.37 -9.68 -9.14
N GLU A 143 -2.80 -10.53 -8.27
CA GLU A 143 -2.97 -11.99 -8.33
C GLU A 143 -4.45 -12.41 -8.20
N THR A 144 -5.19 -11.73 -7.34
CA THR A 144 -6.65 -11.97 -7.19
C THR A 144 -7.41 -11.53 -8.43
N VAL A 145 -7.08 -10.36 -8.98
CA VAL A 145 -7.68 -9.83 -10.22
C VAL A 145 -7.41 -10.77 -11.39
N GLU A 146 -6.16 -11.21 -11.56
CA GLU A 146 -5.75 -12.13 -12.62
C GLU A 146 -6.54 -13.44 -12.55
N LYS A 147 -6.64 -14.02 -11.35
CA LYS A 147 -7.43 -15.24 -11.15
C LYS A 147 -8.91 -15.08 -11.50
N LEU A 148 -9.54 -13.96 -11.10
CA LEU A 148 -10.92 -13.67 -11.46
C LEU A 148 -11.10 -13.51 -12.97
N LYS A 149 -10.14 -12.89 -13.65
CA LYS A 149 -10.14 -12.72 -15.11
C LYS A 149 -9.83 -14.02 -15.84
N GLU A 150 -8.99 -14.91 -15.30
CA GLU A 150 -8.77 -16.24 -15.86
C GLU A 150 -10.06 -17.09 -15.85
N ASP A 151 -10.80 -17.04 -14.73
CA ASP A 151 -12.07 -17.74 -14.59
C ASP A 151 -13.16 -17.15 -15.50
N SER A 152 -13.09 -15.86 -15.81
CA SER A 152 -14.10 -15.13 -16.61
C SER A 152 -13.49 -14.01 -17.46
N PRO A 153 -12.73 -14.31 -18.53
CA PRO A 153 -11.92 -13.32 -19.26
C PRO A 153 -12.69 -12.15 -19.88
N ARG A 154 -13.95 -12.39 -20.24
CA ARG A 154 -14.81 -11.38 -20.90
C ARG A 154 -15.82 -10.71 -19.96
N MET A 155 -15.81 -11.07 -18.69
CA MET A 155 -16.68 -10.41 -17.72
C MET A 155 -16.00 -9.11 -17.25
N PRO A 156 -16.76 -8.02 -17.15
CA PRO A 156 -16.27 -6.81 -16.53
C PRO A 156 -15.84 -7.06 -15.09
N LEU A 157 -14.83 -6.31 -14.63
CA LEU A 157 -14.37 -6.37 -13.24
C LEU A 157 -14.18 -4.94 -12.75
N THR A 158 -14.86 -4.60 -11.67
CA THR A 158 -14.78 -3.29 -11.04
C THR A 158 -14.11 -3.39 -9.66
N ILE A 159 -13.05 -2.61 -9.47
CA ILE A 159 -12.35 -2.47 -8.18
C ILE A 159 -12.70 -1.11 -7.59
N GLY A 160 -13.32 -1.10 -6.42
CA GLY A 160 -13.63 0.11 -5.68
C GLY A 160 -12.56 0.40 -4.62
N ILE A 161 -12.02 1.60 -4.62
CA ILE A 161 -10.96 2.04 -3.71
C ILE A 161 -11.49 3.22 -2.90
N GLY A 162 -11.85 2.97 -1.64
CA GLY A 162 -12.32 3.97 -0.68
C GLY A 162 -11.19 4.49 0.21
N GLY A 163 -11.37 5.68 0.74
CA GLY A 163 -10.44 6.31 1.69
C GLY A 163 -10.92 7.71 2.05
N PRO A 164 -10.45 8.34 3.14
CA PRO A 164 -10.83 9.71 3.45
C PRO A 164 -10.38 10.67 2.35
N GLU A 165 -11.03 11.82 2.27
CA GLU A 165 -10.63 12.86 1.32
C GLU A 165 -9.17 13.28 1.55
N GLY A 166 -8.44 13.54 0.48
CA GLY A 166 -7.01 13.87 0.56
C GLY A 166 -6.10 12.71 0.96
N CYS A 167 -6.61 11.48 1.08
CA CYS A 167 -5.77 10.35 1.51
C CYS A 167 -4.64 10.02 0.53
N GLY A 168 -4.73 10.44 -0.73
CA GLY A 168 -3.72 10.14 -1.76
C GLY A 168 -4.08 8.93 -2.62
N HIS A 169 -5.35 8.73 -2.93
CA HIS A 169 -5.79 7.68 -3.86
C HIS A 169 -4.91 7.56 -5.12
N PRO A 170 -4.50 8.66 -5.80
CA PRO A 170 -3.69 8.56 -7.01
C PRO A 170 -2.37 7.80 -6.83
N PHE A 171 -1.74 7.87 -5.65
CA PHE A 171 -0.50 7.12 -5.37
C PHE A 171 -0.75 5.62 -5.31
N PHE A 172 -1.81 5.20 -4.62
CA PHE A 172 -2.20 3.79 -4.56
C PHE A 172 -2.64 3.27 -5.93
N VAL A 173 -3.50 4.03 -6.60
CA VAL A 173 -4.01 3.69 -7.94
C VAL A 173 -2.87 3.58 -8.94
N GLY A 174 -1.92 4.51 -8.95
CA GLY A 174 -0.75 4.48 -9.82
C GLY A 174 0.07 3.20 -9.67
N GLU A 175 0.43 2.83 -8.44
CA GLU A 175 1.17 1.59 -8.16
C GLU A 175 0.36 0.33 -8.57
N LEU A 176 -0.95 0.32 -8.31
CA LEU A 176 -1.80 -0.81 -8.68
C LEU A 176 -1.94 -0.93 -10.21
N VAL A 177 -2.11 0.18 -10.92
CA VAL A 177 -2.17 0.21 -12.40
C VAL A 177 -0.89 -0.36 -12.99
N GLU A 178 0.29 0.12 -12.55
CA GLU A 178 1.58 -0.39 -13.05
C GLU A 178 1.68 -1.92 -12.89
N VAL A 179 1.25 -2.46 -11.75
CA VAL A 179 1.31 -3.89 -11.50
C VAL A 179 0.30 -4.65 -12.37
N LEU A 180 -0.92 -4.16 -12.52
CA LEU A 180 -1.95 -4.79 -13.38
C LEU A 180 -1.52 -4.77 -14.86
N GLU A 181 -1.02 -3.65 -15.35
CA GLU A 181 -0.54 -3.53 -16.74
C GLU A 181 0.69 -4.42 -17.01
N SER A 182 1.59 -4.58 -16.04
CA SER A 182 2.72 -5.51 -16.14
C SER A 182 2.30 -6.97 -16.33
N ARG A 183 1.06 -7.29 -15.97
CA ARG A 183 0.40 -8.60 -16.17
C ARG A 183 -0.47 -8.65 -17.43
N ASN A 184 -0.33 -7.67 -18.33
CA ASN A 184 -1.09 -7.53 -19.57
C ASN A 184 -2.61 -7.37 -19.36
N LEU A 185 -3.04 -6.84 -18.22
CA LEU A 185 -4.42 -6.47 -17.98
C LEU A 185 -4.66 -5.05 -18.50
N LEU A 186 -5.78 -4.86 -19.20
CA LEU A 186 -6.22 -3.53 -19.62
C LEU A 186 -6.92 -2.86 -18.44
N VAL A 187 -6.49 -1.66 -18.09
CA VAL A 187 -7.00 -0.91 -16.93
C VAL A 187 -7.59 0.42 -17.36
N ALA A 188 -8.71 0.79 -16.76
CA ALA A 188 -9.29 2.12 -16.84
C ALA A 188 -9.58 2.64 -15.43
N GLY A 189 -9.61 3.95 -15.25
CA GLY A 189 -9.82 4.55 -13.93
C GLY A 189 -10.80 5.72 -13.94
N ILE A 190 -11.56 5.86 -12.86
CA ILE A 190 -12.48 6.98 -12.62
C ILE A 190 -12.23 7.53 -11.22
N ASP A 191 -11.85 8.80 -11.16
CA ASP A 191 -11.75 9.56 -9.93
C ASP A 191 -13.07 10.26 -9.63
N LEU A 192 -13.81 9.75 -8.65
CA LEU A 192 -15.05 10.40 -8.24
C LEU A 192 -14.80 11.69 -7.44
N THR A 193 -13.60 11.87 -6.87
CA THR A 193 -13.27 13.09 -6.11
C THR A 193 -13.08 14.27 -7.06
N GLU A 194 -12.48 14.06 -8.24
CA GLU A 194 -12.37 15.08 -9.26
C GLU A 194 -13.73 15.48 -9.86
N LEU A 195 -14.66 14.55 -9.90
CA LEU A 195 -16.01 14.78 -10.42
C LEU A 195 -16.93 15.49 -9.40
N LEU A 196 -16.58 15.49 -8.11
CA LEU A 196 -17.44 16.04 -7.06
C LEU A 196 -17.35 17.55 -6.88
N GLY A 197 -16.31 18.21 -7.36
CA GLY A 197 -16.17 19.68 -7.32
C GLY A 197 -16.06 20.30 -5.92
N VAL A 198 -15.73 21.58 -5.88
CA VAL A 198 -15.42 22.34 -4.66
C VAL A 198 -16.65 22.62 -3.76
N GLU A 199 -17.88 22.38 -4.21
CA GLU A 199 -19.09 22.65 -3.42
C GLU A 199 -19.26 21.75 -2.19
N PHE A 200 -18.56 20.62 -2.17
CA PHE A 200 -18.62 19.65 -1.07
C PHE A 200 -18.12 20.19 0.28
N SER A 201 -17.09 20.99 0.25
CA SER A 201 -16.45 21.54 1.46
C SER A 201 -17.24 22.64 2.16
N ARG A 202 -18.40 23.06 1.63
CA ARG A 202 -19.19 24.19 2.13
C ARG A 202 -20.55 23.84 2.70
N GLN A 203 -20.94 22.57 2.75
CA GLN A 203 -22.25 22.21 3.29
C GLN A 203 -22.25 22.22 4.82
N GLU A 204 -23.16 22.99 5.42
CA GLU A 204 -23.34 23.08 6.88
C GLU A 204 -23.87 21.77 7.52
N ASP A 205 -24.39 20.85 6.71
CA ASP A 205 -24.95 19.58 7.16
C ASP A 205 -24.01 18.40 6.80
N HIS A 206 -23.17 18.03 7.75
CA HIS A 206 -22.19 16.95 7.60
C HIS A 206 -22.81 15.58 7.24
N LEU A 207 -24.10 15.39 7.50
CA LEU A 207 -24.80 14.17 7.09
C LEU A 207 -25.10 14.14 5.59
N LYS A 208 -25.06 15.29 4.91
CA LYS A 208 -25.21 15.36 3.45
C LYS A 208 -23.91 15.21 2.70
N TYR A 209 -22.77 15.43 3.36
CA TYR A 209 -21.45 15.34 2.75
C TYR A 209 -21.25 14.03 1.97
N TRP A 210 -21.54 12.90 2.55
CA TRP A 210 -21.42 11.59 1.93
C TRP A 210 -22.71 11.08 1.27
N ARG A 211 -23.78 11.87 1.26
CA ARG A 211 -25.06 11.59 0.59
C ARG A 211 -25.31 12.44 -0.65
N SER A 212 -24.35 13.20 -1.06
CA SER A 212 -24.47 14.02 -2.25
C SER A 212 -24.50 13.14 -3.51
N GLU A 213 -25.59 13.25 -4.27
CA GLU A 213 -26.12 12.08 -4.98
C GLU A 213 -25.91 12.13 -6.49
N TRP A 214 -25.91 13.33 -7.10
CA TRP A 214 -26.07 13.40 -8.54
C TRP A 214 -24.91 12.82 -9.36
N ILE A 215 -23.66 12.99 -8.90
CA ILE A 215 -22.50 12.43 -9.62
C ILE A 215 -22.42 10.91 -9.47
N TYR A 216 -22.82 10.40 -8.31
CA TYR A 216 -22.89 8.96 -8.09
C TYR A 216 -23.99 8.34 -8.96
N ASP A 217 -25.18 8.97 -8.98
CA ASP A 217 -26.28 8.53 -9.85
C ASP A 217 -25.90 8.56 -11.32
N TRP A 218 -25.21 9.64 -11.74
CA TRP A 218 -24.71 9.75 -13.10
C TRP A 218 -23.70 8.64 -13.42
N THR A 219 -22.69 8.43 -12.56
CA THR A 219 -21.66 7.40 -12.75
C THR A 219 -22.27 6.00 -12.76
N ILE A 220 -23.17 5.71 -11.82
CA ILE A 220 -23.88 4.44 -11.77
C ILE A 220 -24.66 4.21 -13.07
N LYS A 221 -25.43 5.19 -13.49
CA LYS A 221 -26.32 5.07 -14.65
C LYS A 221 -25.58 4.96 -15.97
N HIS A 222 -24.56 5.78 -16.16
CA HIS A 222 -23.91 5.94 -17.45
C HIS A 222 -22.62 5.13 -17.61
N VAL A 223 -22.03 4.67 -16.51
CA VAL A 223 -20.77 3.94 -16.53
C VAL A 223 -20.92 2.55 -15.90
N LEU A 224 -21.19 2.48 -14.60
CA LEU A 224 -21.08 1.21 -13.86
C LEU A 224 -22.14 0.20 -14.26
N ASN A 225 -23.41 0.60 -14.38
CA ASN A 225 -24.49 -0.29 -14.80
C ASN A 225 -24.32 -0.84 -16.24
N PRO A 226 -23.99 -0.02 -17.25
CA PRO A 226 -23.68 -0.58 -18.58
C PRO A 226 -22.45 -1.49 -18.55
N PHE A 227 -21.39 -1.07 -17.88
CA PHE A 227 -20.15 -1.86 -17.78
C PHE A 227 -20.40 -3.20 -17.09
N SER A 228 -21.10 -3.25 -15.95
CA SER A 228 -21.40 -4.49 -15.22
C SER A 228 -22.23 -5.48 -16.04
N ARG A 229 -23.01 -5.01 -17.00
CA ARG A 229 -23.76 -5.87 -17.96
C ARG A 229 -22.92 -6.35 -19.13
N GLY A 230 -21.65 -6.00 -19.20
CA GLY A 230 -20.76 -6.33 -20.31
C GLY A 230 -20.99 -5.48 -21.55
N GLU A 231 -21.58 -4.30 -21.40
CA GLU A 231 -21.76 -3.34 -22.49
C GLU A 231 -20.47 -2.49 -22.65
N GLN A 232 -20.20 -2.08 -23.89
CA GLN A 232 -19.17 -1.08 -24.13
C GLN A 232 -19.70 0.28 -23.67
N VAL A 233 -18.85 1.06 -23.01
CA VAL A 233 -19.18 2.41 -22.54
C VAL A 233 -18.30 3.41 -23.28
N LEU A 234 -18.92 4.36 -23.96
CA LEU A 234 -18.27 5.50 -24.56
C LEU A 234 -18.85 6.77 -23.96
N ILE A 235 -18.04 7.52 -23.27
CA ILE A 235 -18.38 8.84 -22.75
C ILE A 235 -17.54 9.85 -23.50
N GLU A 236 -18.20 10.73 -24.25
CA GLU A 236 -17.52 11.83 -24.96
C GLU A 236 -17.36 13.05 -24.07
N ASP A 237 -18.39 13.33 -23.28
CA ASP A 237 -18.45 14.50 -22.43
C ASP A 237 -19.01 14.13 -21.04
N THR A 238 -18.36 14.59 -19.98
CA THR A 238 -18.86 14.47 -18.61
C THR A 238 -19.50 15.79 -18.17
N PRO A 239 -20.59 15.76 -17.39
CA PRO A 239 -21.16 16.99 -16.84
C PRO A 239 -20.14 17.65 -15.90
N ASP A 240 -19.97 18.97 -16.04
CA ASP A 240 -19.14 19.74 -15.11
C ASP A 240 -19.83 19.78 -13.73
N PRO A 241 -19.16 19.28 -12.69
CA PRO A 241 -19.73 19.27 -11.33
C PRO A 241 -19.97 20.68 -10.76
N LEU A 242 -19.25 21.69 -11.24
CA LEU A 242 -19.36 23.06 -10.72
C LEU A 242 -20.56 23.84 -11.30
N SER A 243 -20.82 23.67 -12.58
CA SER A 243 -21.90 24.40 -13.27
C SER A 243 -23.20 23.60 -13.35
N GLY A 244 -23.11 22.26 -13.27
CA GLY A 244 -24.25 21.35 -13.47
C GLY A 244 -24.76 21.26 -14.91
N TYR A 245 -24.25 22.10 -15.82
CA TYR A 245 -24.70 22.21 -17.20
C TYR A 245 -23.57 22.29 -18.23
N GLU A 246 -22.39 22.75 -17.83
CA GLU A 246 -21.23 22.76 -18.72
C GLU A 246 -20.66 21.35 -18.83
N VAL A 247 -20.24 21.02 -20.03
CA VAL A 247 -19.70 19.72 -20.35
C VAL A 247 -18.18 19.84 -20.44
N THR A 248 -17.49 19.12 -19.59
CA THR A 248 -16.03 19.02 -19.69
C THR A 248 -15.70 17.86 -20.61
N PRO A 249 -14.94 18.06 -21.72
CA PRO A 249 -14.52 16.97 -22.56
C PRO A 249 -13.57 16.06 -21.79
N PHE A 250 -14.09 14.96 -21.32
CA PHE A 250 -13.32 13.90 -20.68
C PHE A 250 -13.72 12.57 -21.32
N PRO A 251 -13.29 12.35 -22.58
CA PRO A 251 -13.66 11.14 -23.28
C PRO A 251 -12.97 9.94 -22.64
N PHE A 252 -13.75 8.95 -22.29
CA PHE A 252 -13.20 7.65 -21.91
C PHE A 252 -13.99 6.52 -22.54
N TYR A 253 -13.30 5.41 -22.74
CA TYR A 253 -13.84 4.25 -23.39
C TYR A 253 -13.55 2.99 -22.57
N LEU A 254 -14.61 2.21 -22.29
CA LEU A 254 -14.51 0.95 -21.57
C LEU A 254 -15.00 -0.20 -22.45
N VAL A 255 -14.28 -1.29 -22.41
CA VAL A 255 -14.70 -2.58 -22.94
C VAL A 255 -14.77 -3.62 -21.82
N PRO A 256 -15.61 -4.65 -21.90
CA PRO A 256 -15.83 -5.62 -20.82
C PRO A 256 -14.56 -6.35 -20.38
N GLU A 257 -13.57 -6.45 -21.26
CA GLU A 257 -12.28 -7.08 -20.97
C GLU A 257 -11.42 -6.28 -20.00
N MET A 258 -11.69 -4.98 -19.84
CA MET A 258 -10.94 -4.12 -18.93
C MET A 258 -11.21 -4.43 -17.46
N VAL A 259 -10.27 -3.98 -16.61
CA VAL A 259 -10.44 -3.80 -15.18
C VAL A 259 -10.72 -2.33 -14.94
N LEU A 260 -11.85 -2.01 -14.34
CA LEU A 260 -12.23 -0.65 -14.00
C LEU A 260 -11.87 -0.35 -12.55
N LEU A 261 -11.01 0.62 -12.32
CA LEU A 261 -10.72 1.17 -11.00
C LEU A 261 -11.62 2.38 -10.75
N VAL A 262 -12.35 2.38 -9.64
CA VAL A 262 -13.17 3.53 -9.22
C VAL A 262 -12.76 3.92 -7.83
N TRP A 263 -12.44 5.19 -7.59
CA TRP A 263 -12.02 5.63 -6.26
C TRP A 263 -12.72 6.91 -5.80
N GLY A 264 -12.87 7.02 -4.48
CA GLY A 264 -13.49 8.15 -3.83
C GLY A 264 -13.82 7.91 -2.36
N SER A 265 -14.09 8.98 -1.62
CA SER A 265 -14.23 8.93 -0.16
C SER A 265 -15.43 8.10 0.32
N THR A 266 -16.55 8.13 -0.40
CA THR A 266 -17.80 7.51 0.04
C THR A 266 -18.31 6.42 -0.90
N LEU A 267 -17.37 5.70 -1.51
CA LEU A 267 -17.63 4.72 -2.56
C LEU A 267 -18.42 3.48 -2.10
N PHE A 268 -18.44 3.17 -0.80
CA PHE A 268 -19.10 1.96 -0.31
C PHE A 268 -20.54 2.19 0.19
N LEU A 269 -21.24 3.20 -0.35
CA LEU A 269 -22.67 3.36 -0.19
C LEU A 269 -23.44 2.17 -0.79
N GLU A 270 -24.60 1.87 -0.26
CA GLU A 270 -25.43 0.72 -0.67
C GLU A 270 -25.67 0.65 -2.17
N GLN A 271 -25.82 1.81 -2.82
CA GLN A 271 -26.03 1.91 -4.27
C GLN A 271 -24.90 1.38 -5.15
N PHE A 272 -23.67 1.27 -4.61
CA PHE A 272 -22.53 0.68 -5.30
C PHE A 272 -22.33 -0.81 -4.97
N SER A 273 -23.08 -1.35 -4.03
CA SER A 273 -22.80 -2.67 -3.44
C SER A 273 -22.78 -3.83 -4.42
N GLU A 274 -23.59 -3.78 -5.47
CA GLU A 274 -23.66 -4.82 -6.52
C GLU A 274 -22.81 -4.49 -7.76
N LEU A 275 -22.14 -3.33 -7.77
CA LEU A 275 -21.39 -2.83 -8.92
C LEU A 275 -19.88 -2.88 -8.71
N ILE A 276 -19.44 -3.23 -7.51
CA ILE A 276 -18.02 -3.33 -7.13
C ILE A 276 -17.73 -4.77 -6.75
N ASP A 277 -16.82 -5.40 -7.50
CA ASP A 277 -16.43 -6.80 -7.32
C ASP A 277 -15.34 -6.96 -6.24
N ILE A 278 -14.40 -6.00 -6.17
CA ILE A 278 -13.32 -5.98 -5.17
C ILE A 278 -13.36 -4.64 -4.44
N ARG A 279 -13.38 -4.69 -3.12
CA ARG A 279 -13.47 -3.50 -2.24
C ARG A 279 -12.20 -3.33 -1.44
N ILE A 280 -11.54 -2.21 -1.66
CA ILE A 280 -10.28 -1.82 -1.02
C ILE A 280 -10.50 -0.56 -0.20
N LEU A 281 -10.19 -0.58 1.09
CA LEU A 281 -10.20 0.62 1.92
C LEU A 281 -8.77 1.03 2.26
N LEU A 282 -8.45 2.28 1.94
CA LEU A 282 -7.22 2.95 2.39
C LEU A 282 -7.50 3.53 3.78
N GLU A 283 -6.94 2.91 4.81
CA GLU A 283 -7.11 3.35 6.19
C GLU A 283 -5.97 4.28 6.58
N LEU A 284 -6.31 5.44 7.12
CA LEU A 284 -5.39 6.42 7.65
C LEU A 284 -5.65 6.66 9.13
N SER A 285 -4.59 6.90 9.89
CA SER A 285 -4.73 7.49 11.22
C SER A 285 -5.27 8.92 11.10
N PRO A 286 -6.00 9.41 12.11
CA PRO A 286 -6.51 10.79 12.09
C PRO A 286 -5.40 11.84 11.90
N SER A 287 -4.21 11.57 12.41
CA SER A 287 -3.04 12.45 12.24
C SER A 287 -2.53 12.48 10.80
N ALA A 288 -2.39 11.32 10.15
CA ALA A 288 -1.98 11.23 8.75
C ALA A 288 -3.01 11.85 7.81
N ALA A 289 -4.31 11.59 8.03
CA ALA A 289 -5.38 12.18 7.26
C ALA A 289 -5.38 13.71 7.34
N THR A 290 -5.23 14.25 8.56
CA THR A 290 -5.15 15.70 8.78
C THR A 290 -3.92 16.29 8.11
N ALA A 291 -2.73 15.68 8.28
CA ALA A 291 -1.49 16.16 7.69
C ALA A 291 -1.60 16.26 6.16
N ARG A 292 -2.18 15.26 5.51
CA ARG A 292 -2.35 15.24 4.06
C ARG A 292 -3.40 16.22 3.56
N ALA A 293 -4.55 16.31 4.21
CA ALA A 293 -5.62 17.22 3.82
C ALA A 293 -5.13 18.68 3.77
N PHE A 294 -4.15 19.04 4.60
CA PHE A 294 -3.61 20.39 4.69
C PHE A 294 -2.23 20.57 4.06
N ASN A 295 -1.63 19.53 3.49
CA ASN A 295 -0.22 19.56 3.04
C ASN A 295 0.72 20.17 4.09
N ILE A 296 0.56 19.75 5.35
CA ILE A 296 1.27 20.36 6.49
C ILE A 296 2.79 20.31 6.28
N ASP A 297 3.28 19.22 5.66
CA ASP A 297 4.70 19.02 5.39
C ASP A 297 5.27 20.03 4.38
N GLU A 298 4.44 20.60 3.51
CA GLU A 298 4.88 21.58 2.49
C GLU A 298 4.71 23.03 2.93
N ARG A 299 3.75 23.32 3.81
CA ARG A 299 3.35 24.71 4.13
C ARG A 299 3.80 25.23 5.49
N GLY A 300 4.21 24.36 6.41
CA GLY A 300 4.90 24.67 7.66
C GLY A 300 4.14 25.44 8.76
N ASP A 301 3.12 26.22 8.42
CA ASP A 301 2.39 27.08 9.36
C ASP A 301 0.89 26.89 9.25
N PHE A 302 0.32 25.99 10.07
CA PHE A 302 -1.14 25.84 10.17
C PHE A 302 -1.67 26.26 11.54
N ASP A 303 -2.77 27.00 11.52
CA ASP A 303 -3.52 27.31 12.73
C ASP A 303 -4.12 26.02 13.32
N PRO A 304 -3.80 25.63 14.56
CA PRO A 304 -4.37 24.45 15.22
C PRO A 304 -5.91 24.37 15.20
N SER A 305 -6.58 25.54 15.17
CA SER A 305 -8.06 25.59 15.09
C SER A 305 -8.59 24.99 13.79
N PHE A 306 -7.84 25.02 12.70
CA PHE A 306 -8.22 24.37 11.44
C PHE A 306 -8.18 22.86 11.55
N ILE A 307 -7.17 22.33 12.23
CA ILE A 307 -7.02 20.88 12.47
C ILE A 307 -8.19 20.35 13.30
N GLU A 308 -8.54 21.06 14.38
CA GLU A 308 -9.68 20.71 15.23
C GLU A 308 -11.00 20.80 14.47
N SER A 309 -11.17 21.82 13.64
CA SER A 309 -12.35 21.96 12.79
C SER A 309 -12.50 20.82 11.80
N TYR A 310 -11.44 20.46 11.09
CA TYR A 310 -11.44 19.33 10.16
C TYR A 310 -11.76 18.01 10.86
N GLN A 311 -11.10 17.69 11.95
CA GLN A 311 -11.32 16.45 12.69
C GLN A 311 -12.73 16.34 13.27
N SER A 312 -13.29 17.47 13.73
CA SER A 312 -14.65 17.49 14.30
C SER A 312 -15.75 17.44 13.25
N SER A 313 -15.50 17.90 12.02
CA SER A 313 -16.47 17.94 10.92
C SER A 313 -16.29 16.77 9.95
N GLU A 314 -15.31 16.85 9.08
CA GLU A 314 -15.12 15.88 7.98
C GLU A 314 -14.67 14.52 8.48
N GLY A 315 -13.73 14.47 9.41
CA GLY A 315 -13.31 13.22 10.04
C GLY A 315 -14.43 12.52 10.79
N SER A 316 -15.28 13.28 11.47
CA SER A 316 -16.46 12.73 12.16
C SER A 316 -17.50 12.20 11.18
N ALA A 317 -17.76 12.94 10.09
CA ALA A 317 -18.70 12.52 9.05
C ALA A 317 -18.22 11.26 8.33
N TYR A 318 -16.92 11.17 8.05
CA TYR A 318 -16.32 9.99 7.44
C TYR A 318 -16.41 8.76 8.35
N ASN A 319 -16.08 8.89 9.63
CA ASN A 319 -16.22 7.81 10.60
C ASN A 319 -17.67 7.30 10.69
N LYS A 320 -18.64 8.24 10.73
CA LYS A 320 -20.06 7.89 10.72
C LYS A 320 -20.46 7.14 9.45
N TYR A 321 -19.95 7.53 8.28
CA TYR A 321 -20.15 6.79 7.04
C TYR A 321 -19.63 5.37 7.14
N LEU A 322 -18.39 5.16 7.64
CA LEU A 322 -17.80 3.83 7.80
C LEU A 322 -18.67 2.92 8.70
N GLU A 323 -19.24 3.49 9.77
CA GLU A 323 -20.14 2.78 10.70
C GLU A 323 -21.51 2.47 10.07
N ASP A 324 -22.19 3.49 9.53
CA ASP A 324 -23.54 3.37 8.96
C ASP A 324 -23.59 2.39 7.79
N CYS A 325 -22.57 2.43 6.92
CA CYS A 325 -22.46 1.55 5.78
C CYS A 325 -21.79 0.21 6.11
N LYS A 326 -21.36 0.00 7.36
CA LYS A 326 -20.69 -1.23 7.81
C LYS A 326 -19.51 -1.62 6.90
N VAL A 327 -18.77 -0.61 6.46
CA VAL A 327 -17.74 -0.75 5.41
C VAL A 327 -16.78 -1.89 5.70
N PHE A 328 -16.26 -1.99 6.93
CA PHE A 328 -15.30 -3.03 7.33
C PHE A 328 -15.80 -4.47 7.18
N LYS A 329 -17.12 -4.69 7.13
CA LYS A 329 -17.69 -6.03 6.95
C LYS A 329 -17.69 -6.51 5.50
N SER A 330 -17.66 -5.58 4.57
CA SER A 330 -17.77 -5.84 3.13
C SER A 330 -16.45 -5.72 2.36
N LEU A 331 -15.35 -5.37 3.04
CA LEU A 331 -14.05 -5.20 2.39
C LEU A 331 -13.44 -6.54 1.98
N ASP A 332 -12.74 -6.52 0.86
CA ASP A 332 -11.78 -7.56 0.47
C ASP A 332 -10.39 -7.25 1.00
N TYR A 333 -9.99 -5.99 0.94
CA TYR A 333 -8.69 -5.51 1.40
C TYR A 333 -8.79 -4.28 2.29
N LEU A 334 -8.00 -4.27 3.35
CA LEU A 334 -7.77 -3.12 4.22
C LEU A 334 -6.28 -2.77 4.14
N ILE A 335 -5.97 -1.56 3.73
CA ILE A 335 -4.61 -1.10 3.49
C ILE A 335 -4.23 -0.06 4.54
N ASP A 336 -3.15 -0.29 5.28
CA ASP A 336 -2.50 0.74 6.09
C ASP A 336 -1.85 1.74 5.13
N PHE A 337 -2.36 2.95 5.11
CA PHE A 337 -1.96 3.97 4.16
C PHE A 337 -1.34 5.20 4.85
N ASP A 338 -0.97 5.09 6.12
CA ASP A 338 -0.29 6.16 6.85
C ASP A 338 1.00 6.60 6.17
N ASN A 339 1.74 5.64 5.61
CA ASN A 339 2.88 5.93 4.73
C ASN A 339 2.52 5.53 3.29
N PHE A 340 2.23 6.51 2.42
CA PHE A 340 1.83 6.25 1.04
C PHE A 340 2.97 5.73 0.14
N HIS A 341 4.23 5.89 0.54
CA HIS A 341 5.39 5.28 -0.14
C HIS A 341 5.67 3.84 0.33
N ALA A 342 5.04 3.39 1.40
CA ALA A 342 5.29 2.09 2.01
C ALA A 342 4.00 1.47 2.59
N PHE A 343 2.88 1.65 1.90
CA PHE A 343 1.60 1.10 2.33
C PHE A 343 1.62 -0.43 2.37
N ARG A 344 0.83 -1.00 3.28
CA ARG A 344 0.79 -2.44 3.55
C ARG A 344 -0.64 -2.93 3.72
N MET A 345 -0.85 -4.20 3.39
CA MET A 345 -2.09 -4.89 3.73
C MET A 345 -2.19 -5.10 5.23
N LYS A 346 -3.33 -4.75 5.83
CA LYS A 346 -3.68 -5.09 7.21
C LYS A 346 -4.38 -6.44 7.26
N GLU A 347 -4.05 -7.25 8.27
CA GLU A 347 -4.85 -8.42 8.55
C GLU A 347 -6.28 -8.02 8.91
N LYS A 348 -7.28 -8.65 8.27
CA LYS A 348 -8.68 -8.43 8.63
C LYS A 348 -8.88 -8.81 10.09
N GLN A 349 -9.27 -7.86 10.92
CA GLN A 349 -9.77 -8.20 12.25
C GLN A 349 -10.99 -9.10 12.08
N LYS A 350 -10.87 -10.36 12.50
CA LYS A 350 -12.01 -11.28 12.52
C LYS A 350 -13.06 -10.68 13.45
N ALA A 351 -14.15 -10.18 12.87
CA ALA A 351 -15.30 -9.63 13.58
C ALA A 351 -16.05 -10.70 14.37
#